data_ba225cc9f5d4d8af6b75718623fc83e0
#
_entry.id   ba225cc9f5d4d8af6b75718623fc83e0
#
_cell.length_a   1.000
_cell.length_b   1.000
_cell.length_c   1.000
_cell.angle_alpha   90.00
_cell.angle_beta   90.00
_cell.angle_gamma   90.00
#
_symmetry.space_group_name_H-M   'P 1'
#
loop_
_entity.id
_entity.type
_entity.pdbx_description
1 polymer ?
#
loop_
_entity_poly.entity_id
_entity_poly.type
_entity_poly.pdbx_seq_one_letter_code
_entity_poly.pdbx_strand_id
1 'polypeptide(L)'
;ILYLFLPLLIFDGAYELDLHVFKKSLLNSTLLAGPGLIIAMFMTGALIMGLSHFLPDGGGWNWNYALMFGALISATDPVAVVALLKELGTSKRFSTLVDAESMLNDGTGIVLFMLFFGIYSTAGAPELPPLLNFTLVVFGGVLLGWLIARLTIWFLKQFNGDEAVQNSIIIVSSYITFILAQSYLDVSGVIALV
;
A
#
# COMPACT_ATOMS: atom_id res chain seq x y z
N ILE A 1 3.00 17.22 3.78
CA ILE A 1 2.92 16.75 2.38
C ILE A 1 2.32 15.34 2.36
N LEU A 2 2.87 14.35 3.09
CA LEU A 2 2.42 12.96 3.10
C LEU A 2 0.93 12.84 3.47
N TYR A 3 0.49 13.45 4.56
CA TYR A 3 -0.90 13.42 5.04
C TYR A 3 -1.90 14.18 4.15
N LEU A 4 -1.42 14.97 3.19
CA LEU A 4 -2.28 15.73 2.29
C LEU A 4 -2.45 15.02 0.94
N PHE A 5 -1.35 14.57 0.34
CA PHE A 5 -1.37 14.03 -1.03
C PHE A 5 -1.58 12.51 -1.07
N LEU A 6 -1.00 11.77 -0.13
CA LEU A 6 -1.04 10.31 -0.15
C LEU A 6 -2.47 9.75 -0.03
N PRO A 7 -3.33 10.23 0.92
CA PRO A 7 -4.70 9.73 1.01
C PRO A 7 -5.51 9.96 -0.26
N LEU A 8 -5.35 11.11 -0.89
CA LEU A 8 -6.08 11.44 -2.11
C LEU A 8 -5.64 10.56 -3.27
N LEU A 9 -4.33 10.38 -3.45
CA LEU A 9 -3.76 9.62 -4.55
C LEU A 9 -4.12 8.14 -4.47
N ILE A 10 -4.01 7.54 -3.30
CA ILE A 10 -4.37 6.12 -3.09
C ILE A 10 -5.87 5.92 -3.24
N PHE A 11 -6.67 6.83 -2.68
CA PHE A 11 -8.11 6.75 -2.77
C PHE A 11 -8.60 6.90 -4.21
N ASP A 12 -8.04 7.82 -4.98
CA ASP A 12 -8.37 8.04 -6.40
C ASP A 12 -8.11 6.78 -7.23
N GLY A 13 -6.93 6.18 -7.06
CA GLY A 13 -6.59 4.90 -7.70
C GLY A 13 -7.54 3.76 -7.30
N ALA A 14 -7.91 3.67 -6.02
CA ALA A 14 -8.87 2.66 -5.54
C ALA A 14 -10.29 2.88 -6.08
N TYR A 15 -10.71 4.15 -6.22
CA TYR A 15 -12.04 4.51 -6.69
C TYR A 15 -12.23 4.24 -8.20
N GLU A 16 -11.18 4.39 -9.00
CA GLU A 16 -11.20 4.10 -10.43
C GLU A 16 -11.26 2.60 -10.76
N LEU A 17 -10.94 1.71 -9.81
CA LEU A 17 -10.92 0.28 -10.04
C LEU A 17 -12.31 -0.29 -10.32
N ASP A 18 -12.45 -1.00 -11.44
CA ASP A 18 -13.64 -1.82 -11.74
C ASP A 18 -13.70 -3.03 -10.79
N LEU A 19 -14.56 -2.94 -9.77
CA LEU A 19 -14.71 -3.97 -8.74
C LEU A 19 -15.04 -5.37 -9.28
N HIS A 20 -15.75 -5.46 -10.43
CA HIS A 20 -16.10 -6.74 -11.02
C HIS A 20 -14.88 -7.43 -11.64
N VAL A 21 -14.05 -6.65 -12.33
CA VAL A 21 -12.80 -7.13 -12.93
C VAL A 21 -11.75 -7.37 -11.82
N PHE A 22 -11.68 -6.47 -10.82
CA PHE A 22 -10.79 -6.60 -9.67
C PHE A 22 -11.03 -7.91 -8.91
N LYS A 23 -12.27 -8.24 -8.57
CA LYS A 23 -12.61 -9.51 -7.88
C LYS A 23 -12.13 -10.75 -8.64
N LYS A 24 -12.13 -10.73 -9.97
CA LYS A 24 -11.65 -11.84 -10.80
C LYS A 24 -10.12 -11.94 -10.84
N SER A 25 -9.41 -10.84 -10.63
CA SER A 25 -7.96 -10.78 -10.62
C SER A 25 -7.36 -10.72 -9.21
N LEU A 26 -8.20 -10.62 -8.17
CA LEU A 26 -7.80 -10.40 -6.77
C LEU A 26 -6.71 -11.37 -6.31
N LEU A 27 -6.86 -12.68 -6.59
CA LEU A 27 -5.86 -13.67 -6.20
C LEU A 27 -4.50 -13.40 -6.86
N ASN A 28 -4.50 -13.08 -8.14
CA ASN A 28 -3.26 -12.83 -8.88
C ASN A 28 -2.61 -11.50 -8.42
N SER A 29 -3.41 -10.44 -8.26
CA SER A 29 -2.93 -9.15 -7.76
C SER A 29 -2.36 -9.28 -6.34
N THR A 30 -3.02 -10.01 -5.45
CA THR A 30 -2.54 -10.24 -4.08
C THR A 30 -1.27 -11.10 -4.04
N LEU A 31 -1.15 -12.10 -4.93
CA LEU A 31 0.07 -12.92 -5.02
C LEU A 31 1.26 -12.11 -5.56
N LEU A 32 1.02 -11.19 -6.46
CA LEU A 32 2.07 -10.30 -6.98
C LEU A 32 2.45 -9.23 -5.95
N ALA A 33 1.46 -8.55 -5.37
CA ALA A 33 1.66 -7.47 -4.41
C ALA A 33 2.17 -7.93 -3.03
N GLY A 34 1.92 -9.17 -2.62
CA GLY A 34 2.41 -9.73 -1.37
C GLY A 34 3.67 -10.57 -1.57
N PRO A 35 3.53 -11.88 -1.88
CA PRO A 35 4.69 -12.76 -2.08
C PRO A 35 5.65 -12.28 -3.16
N GLY A 36 5.14 -11.73 -4.27
CA GLY A 36 5.97 -11.19 -5.35
C GLY A 36 6.86 -10.04 -4.87
N LEU A 37 6.28 -9.07 -4.16
CA LEU A 37 7.02 -7.94 -3.59
C LEU A 37 8.05 -8.41 -2.55
N ILE A 38 7.71 -9.39 -1.70
CA ILE A 38 8.65 -9.96 -0.72
C ILE A 38 9.85 -10.58 -1.43
N ILE A 39 9.62 -11.35 -2.50
CA ILE A 39 10.70 -11.93 -3.30
C ILE A 39 11.56 -10.83 -3.93
N ALA A 40 10.96 -9.81 -4.54
CA ALA A 40 11.66 -8.68 -5.12
C ALA A 40 12.50 -7.91 -4.08
N MET A 41 11.95 -7.67 -2.89
CA MET A 41 12.63 -7.05 -1.76
C MET A 41 13.88 -7.86 -1.34
N PHE A 42 13.75 -9.18 -1.18
CA PHE A 42 14.89 -10.04 -0.81
C PHE A 42 15.93 -10.13 -1.93
N MET A 43 15.52 -10.22 -3.20
CA MET A 43 16.44 -10.20 -4.33
C MET A 43 17.24 -8.89 -4.40
N THR A 44 16.56 -7.76 -4.24
CA THR A 44 17.19 -6.43 -4.19
C THR A 44 18.15 -6.33 -3.00
N GLY A 45 17.70 -6.75 -1.82
CA GLY A 45 18.53 -6.79 -0.61
C GLY A 45 19.79 -7.65 -0.78
N ALA A 46 19.65 -8.85 -1.36
CA ALA A 46 20.77 -9.73 -1.63
C ALA A 46 21.74 -9.12 -2.67
N LEU A 47 21.23 -8.46 -3.70
CA LEU A 47 22.04 -7.76 -4.69
C LEU A 47 22.86 -6.64 -4.03
N ILE A 48 22.24 -5.82 -3.18
CA ILE A 48 22.91 -4.74 -2.44
C ILE A 48 23.98 -5.32 -1.52
N MET A 49 23.67 -6.36 -0.76
CA MET A 49 24.65 -7.01 0.11
C MET A 49 25.79 -7.62 -0.67
N GLY A 50 25.54 -8.22 -1.84
CA GLY A 50 26.58 -8.72 -2.74
C GLY A 50 27.47 -7.61 -3.26
N LEU A 51 26.91 -6.49 -3.70
CA LEU A 51 27.64 -5.32 -4.19
C LEU A 51 28.42 -4.61 -3.08
N SER A 52 27.90 -4.62 -1.85
CA SER A 52 28.56 -3.98 -0.69
C SER A 52 29.94 -4.57 -0.41
N HIS A 53 30.19 -5.84 -0.75
CA HIS A 53 31.52 -6.47 -0.62
C HIS A 53 32.59 -5.81 -1.48
N PHE A 54 32.22 -5.10 -2.53
CA PHE A 54 33.16 -4.36 -3.40
C PHE A 54 33.44 -2.94 -2.93
N LEU A 55 32.73 -2.47 -1.87
CA LEU A 55 32.89 -1.14 -1.31
C LEU A 55 33.83 -1.19 -0.08
N PRO A 56 34.64 -0.14 0.15
CA PRO A 56 35.41 -0.01 1.38
C PRO A 56 34.46 -0.08 2.60
N ASP A 57 34.83 -0.87 3.60
CA ASP A 57 34.05 -1.08 4.84
C ASP A 57 32.61 -1.58 4.62
N GLY A 58 32.34 -2.26 3.47
CA GLY A 58 31.00 -2.70 3.12
C GLY A 58 30.01 -1.56 2.82
N GLY A 59 30.48 -0.30 2.68
CA GLY A 59 29.66 0.88 2.44
C GLY A 59 28.63 1.16 3.55
N GLY A 60 28.78 0.57 4.75
CA GLY A 60 27.86 0.71 5.86
C GLY A 60 26.52 -0.04 5.70
N TRP A 61 26.40 -0.88 4.66
CA TRP A 61 25.20 -1.68 4.42
C TRP A 61 25.12 -2.88 5.37
N ASN A 62 23.92 -3.08 5.92
CA ASN A 62 23.55 -4.29 6.64
C ASN A 62 22.22 -4.82 6.09
N TRP A 63 21.82 -6.03 6.48
CA TRP A 63 20.59 -6.66 6.00
C TRP A 63 19.33 -5.83 6.26
N ASN A 64 19.23 -5.14 7.40
CA ASN A 64 18.07 -4.29 7.69
C ASN A 64 17.97 -3.12 6.72
N TYR A 65 19.08 -2.42 6.45
CA TYR A 65 19.10 -1.34 5.47
C TYR A 65 18.83 -1.84 4.05
N ALA A 66 19.44 -2.97 3.68
CA ALA A 66 19.26 -3.55 2.35
C ALA A 66 17.80 -3.98 2.11
N LEU A 67 17.14 -4.56 3.12
CA LEU A 67 15.73 -4.95 3.03
C LEU A 67 14.78 -3.74 3.10
N MET A 68 15.08 -2.73 3.93
CA MET A 68 14.34 -1.46 3.91
C MET A 68 14.35 -0.83 2.52
N PHE A 69 15.54 -0.71 1.93
CA PHE A 69 15.69 -0.17 0.60
C PHE A 69 15.01 -1.05 -0.46
N GLY A 70 15.13 -2.37 -0.32
CA GLY A 70 14.44 -3.34 -1.17
C GLY A 70 12.93 -3.18 -1.10
N ALA A 71 12.34 -3.02 0.09
CA ALA A 71 10.90 -2.77 0.24
C ALA A 71 10.48 -1.46 -0.45
N LEU A 72 11.28 -0.40 -0.30
CA LEU A 72 10.99 0.91 -0.87
C LEU A 72 10.95 0.90 -2.41
N ILE A 73 11.93 0.25 -3.05
CA ILE A 73 12.03 0.27 -4.52
C ILE A 73 11.29 -0.87 -5.21
N SER A 74 10.80 -1.87 -4.47
CA SER A 74 10.03 -2.98 -5.04
C SER A 74 8.55 -2.64 -5.26
N ALA A 75 8.05 -1.58 -4.65
CA ALA A 75 6.77 -1.01 -5.01
C ALA A 75 6.87 -0.34 -6.39
N THR A 76 5.98 -0.72 -7.31
CA THR A 76 5.99 -0.28 -8.71
C THR A 76 4.83 0.65 -8.98
N ASP A 77 5.07 1.74 -9.70
CA ASP A 77 4.02 2.62 -10.21
C ASP A 77 3.78 2.33 -11.71
N PRO A 78 2.61 1.80 -12.09
CA PRO A 78 2.32 1.42 -13.46
C PRO A 78 1.68 2.53 -14.29
N VAL A 79 1.52 3.76 -13.80
CA VAL A 79 0.77 4.84 -14.48
C VAL A 79 1.17 4.96 -15.95
N ALA A 80 2.46 5.02 -16.25
CA ALA A 80 2.94 5.11 -17.63
C ALA A 80 2.65 3.83 -18.44
N VAL A 81 2.79 2.66 -17.81
CA VAL A 81 2.55 1.35 -18.44
C VAL A 81 1.06 1.19 -18.74
N VAL A 82 0.20 1.52 -17.80
CA VAL A 82 -1.26 1.43 -17.96
C VAL A 82 -1.77 2.41 -19.02
N ALA A 83 -1.24 3.63 -19.08
CA ALA A 83 -1.55 4.59 -20.15
C ALA A 83 -1.20 4.02 -21.52
N LEU A 84 0.00 3.46 -21.66
CA LEU A 84 0.44 2.83 -22.91
C LEU A 84 -0.43 1.61 -23.28
N LEU A 85 -0.77 0.77 -22.31
CA LEU A 85 -1.64 -0.39 -22.51
C LEU A 85 -3.05 0.01 -22.98
N LYS A 86 -3.59 1.11 -22.44
CA LYS A 86 -4.87 1.67 -22.89
C LYS A 86 -4.78 2.18 -24.33
N GLU A 87 -3.72 2.87 -24.72
CA GLU A 87 -3.49 3.32 -26.09
C GLU A 87 -3.33 2.16 -27.08
N LEU A 88 -2.67 1.08 -26.67
CA LEU A 88 -2.50 -0.13 -27.49
C LEU A 88 -3.75 -1.00 -27.58
N GLY A 89 -4.85 -0.59 -26.95
CA GLY A 89 -6.11 -1.35 -26.97
C GLY A 89 -6.07 -2.68 -26.23
N THR A 90 -5.21 -2.80 -25.22
CA THR A 90 -5.10 -4.02 -24.40
C THR A 90 -6.40 -4.28 -23.62
N SER A 91 -6.63 -5.54 -23.24
CA SER A 91 -7.84 -5.91 -22.52
C SER A 91 -7.96 -5.17 -21.16
N LYS A 92 -9.15 -4.68 -20.84
CA LYS A 92 -9.46 -4.07 -19.54
C LYS A 92 -9.00 -4.92 -18.36
N ARG A 93 -9.10 -6.25 -18.49
CA ARG A 93 -8.68 -7.18 -17.43
C ARG A 93 -7.20 -7.06 -17.11
N PHE A 94 -6.35 -6.88 -18.11
CA PHE A 94 -4.91 -6.77 -17.89
C PHE A 94 -4.54 -5.41 -17.28
N SER A 95 -5.11 -4.31 -17.78
CA SER A 95 -4.93 -2.99 -17.16
C SER A 95 -5.37 -2.99 -15.69
N THR A 96 -6.57 -3.51 -15.40
CA THR A 96 -7.06 -3.58 -14.01
C THR A 96 -6.19 -4.48 -13.12
N LEU A 97 -5.61 -5.57 -13.68
CA LEU A 97 -4.69 -6.41 -12.91
C LEU A 97 -3.44 -5.61 -12.49
N VAL A 98 -2.87 -4.86 -13.42
CA VAL A 98 -1.65 -4.06 -13.20
C VAL A 98 -1.94 -2.90 -12.23
N ASP A 99 -3.07 -2.19 -12.41
CA ASP A 99 -3.51 -1.13 -11.49
C ASP A 99 -3.73 -1.68 -10.08
N ALA A 100 -4.44 -2.80 -9.96
CA ALA A 100 -4.73 -3.43 -8.67
C ALA A 100 -3.48 -3.99 -7.98
N GLU A 101 -2.55 -4.55 -8.75
CA GLU A 101 -1.27 -5.04 -8.23
C GLU A 101 -0.47 -3.90 -7.63
N SER A 102 -0.32 -2.79 -8.36
CA SER A 102 0.43 -1.62 -7.90
C SER A 102 -0.17 -1.01 -6.63
N MET A 103 -1.47 -0.79 -6.63
CA MET A 103 -2.16 -0.22 -5.47
C MET A 103 -1.98 -1.07 -4.21
N LEU A 104 -2.03 -2.41 -4.36
CA LEU A 104 -1.80 -3.33 -3.24
C LEU A 104 -0.32 -3.39 -2.84
N ASN A 105 0.61 -3.30 -3.81
CA ASN A 105 2.05 -3.35 -3.51
C ASN A 105 2.53 -2.08 -2.83
N ASP A 106 1.98 -0.90 -3.13
CA ASP A 106 2.25 0.34 -2.42
C ASP A 106 1.94 0.19 -0.93
N GLY A 107 0.74 -0.34 -0.61
CA GLY A 107 0.36 -0.64 0.76
C GLY A 107 1.30 -1.65 1.43
N THR A 108 1.61 -2.74 0.75
CA THR A 108 2.51 -3.79 1.26
C THR A 108 3.95 -3.28 1.41
N GLY A 109 4.45 -2.52 0.43
CA GLY A 109 5.79 -1.94 0.43
C GLY A 109 6.00 -0.98 1.60
N ILE A 110 5.05 -0.07 1.85
CA ILE A 110 5.10 0.86 2.98
C ILE A 110 5.12 0.10 4.31
N VAL A 111 4.27 -0.93 4.47
CA VAL A 111 4.20 -1.70 5.73
C VAL A 111 5.48 -2.50 5.95
N LEU A 112 6.05 -3.13 4.91
CA LEU A 112 7.33 -3.82 5.00
C LEU A 112 8.48 -2.85 5.30
N PHE A 113 8.51 -1.69 4.66
CA PHE A 113 9.49 -0.64 4.97
C PHE A 113 9.41 -0.24 6.44
N MET A 114 8.21 0.04 6.95
CA MET A 114 8.00 0.43 8.35
C MET A 114 8.38 -0.68 9.32
N LEU A 115 8.17 -1.95 8.96
CA LEU A 115 8.62 -3.10 9.76
C LEU A 115 10.14 -3.07 9.97
N PHE A 116 10.92 -2.98 8.88
CA PHE A 116 12.39 -2.95 8.96
C PHE A 116 12.92 -1.64 9.58
N PHE A 117 12.24 -0.53 9.32
CA PHE A 117 12.54 0.74 9.97
C PHE A 117 12.32 0.67 11.49
N GLY A 118 11.23 0.04 11.94
CA GLY A 118 10.96 -0.20 13.36
C GLY A 118 12.03 -1.07 14.01
N ILE A 119 12.45 -2.16 13.36
CA ILE A 119 13.56 -3.02 13.85
C ILE A 119 14.87 -2.21 13.98
N TYR A 120 15.09 -1.27 13.08
CA TYR A 120 16.29 -0.42 13.12
C TYR A 120 16.21 0.69 14.19
N SER A 121 15.07 1.39 14.29
CA SER A 121 14.90 2.56 15.16
C SER A 121 14.74 2.22 16.64
N THR A 122 14.24 1.02 16.95
CA THR A 122 14.12 0.55 18.34
C THR A 122 15.45 -0.03 18.80
N ALA A 123 16.26 0.82 19.46
CA ALA A 123 17.41 0.36 20.25
C ALA A 123 17.01 -0.47 21.50
N GLY A 124 15.70 -0.71 21.68
CA GLY A 124 15.09 -1.58 22.69
C GLY A 124 14.23 -2.66 22.06
N ALA A 125 14.04 -3.79 22.72
CA ALA A 125 13.21 -4.88 22.22
C ALA A 125 11.80 -4.38 21.89
N PRO A 126 11.27 -4.64 20.68
CA PRO A 126 9.90 -4.27 20.35
C PRO A 126 8.93 -4.96 21.34
N GLU A 127 7.89 -4.26 21.74
CA GLU A 127 6.86 -4.78 22.67
C GLU A 127 6.18 -6.05 22.14
N LEU A 128 6.10 -6.16 20.80
CA LEU A 128 5.52 -7.30 20.10
C LEU A 128 6.50 -7.89 19.07
N PRO A 129 6.45 -9.23 18.85
CA PRO A 129 7.20 -9.84 17.76
C PRO A 129 6.90 -9.15 16.42
N PRO A 130 7.90 -8.88 15.57
CA PRO A 130 7.72 -8.12 14.32
C PRO A 130 6.62 -8.67 13.41
N LEU A 131 6.50 -9.99 13.30
CA LEU A 131 5.46 -10.64 12.49
C LEU A 131 4.06 -10.41 13.05
N LEU A 132 3.91 -10.42 14.38
CA LEU A 132 2.62 -10.15 15.02
C LEU A 132 2.23 -8.69 14.84
N ASN A 133 3.17 -7.77 15.04
CA ASN A 133 2.94 -6.35 14.80
C ASN A 133 2.54 -6.08 13.34
N PHE A 134 3.26 -6.67 12.37
CA PHE A 134 2.91 -6.59 10.96
C PHE A 134 1.47 -7.06 10.70
N THR A 135 1.10 -8.21 11.27
CA THR A 135 -0.24 -8.77 11.11
C THR A 135 -1.32 -7.84 11.68
N LEU A 136 -1.09 -7.28 12.86
CA LEU A 136 -2.02 -6.32 13.48
C LEU A 136 -2.15 -5.03 12.66
N VAL A 137 -1.05 -4.50 12.14
CA VAL A 137 -1.05 -3.29 11.31
C VAL A 137 -1.82 -3.50 10.00
N VAL A 138 -1.64 -4.64 9.34
CA VAL A 138 -2.34 -4.98 8.09
C VAL A 138 -3.82 -5.24 8.34
N PHE A 139 -4.16 -6.20 9.20
CA PHE A 139 -5.56 -6.58 9.45
C PHE A 139 -6.34 -5.48 10.17
N GLY A 140 -5.67 -4.71 11.05
CA GLY A 140 -6.26 -3.52 11.66
C GLY A 140 -6.63 -2.46 10.63
N GLY A 141 -5.76 -2.22 9.63
CA GLY A 141 -6.04 -1.33 8.50
C GLY A 141 -7.27 -1.79 7.71
N VAL A 142 -7.31 -3.05 7.30
CA VAL A 142 -8.46 -3.63 6.56
C VAL A 142 -9.76 -3.49 7.35
N LEU A 143 -9.75 -3.83 8.63
CA LEU A 143 -10.94 -3.76 9.49
C LEU A 143 -11.43 -2.31 9.64
N LEU A 144 -10.52 -1.38 9.89
CA LEU A 144 -10.85 0.04 10.05
C LEU A 144 -11.43 0.61 8.75
N GLY A 145 -10.77 0.37 7.62
CA GLY A 145 -11.24 0.81 6.30
C GLY A 145 -12.63 0.28 6.00
N TRP A 146 -12.87 -1.02 6.23
CA TRP A 146 -14.18 -1.63 6.06
C TRP A 146 -15.25 -0.98 6.96
N LEU A 147 -14.94 -0.71 8.23
CA LEU A 147 -15.89 -0.06 9.16
C LEU A 147 -16.24 1.36 8.70
N ILE A 148 -15.24 2.16 8.36
CA ILE A 148 -15.47 3.55 7.92
C ILE A 148 -16.20 3.56 6.57
N ALA A 149 -15.86 2.70 5.63
CA ALA A 149 -16.59 2.56 4.36
C ALA A 149 -18.07 2.24 4.59
N ARG A 150 -18.39 1.33 5.53
CA ARG A 150 -19.77 1.01 5.89
C ARG A 150 -20.52 2.21 6.50
N LEU A 151 -19.84 2.97 7.36
CA LEU A 151 -20.40 4.20 7.95
C LEU A 151 -20.63 5.28 6.89
N THR A 152 -19.67 5.47 5.99
CA THR A 152 -19.76 6.43 4.87
C THR A 152 -20.93 6.08 3.94
N ILE A 153 -21.06 4.80 3.54
CA ILE A 153 -22.19 4.35 2.71
C ILE A 153 -23.53 4.56 3.43
N TRP A 154 -23.59 4.28 4.73
CA TRP A 154 -24.81 4.52 5.51
C TRP A 154 -25.18 6.01 5.56
N PHE A 155 -24.18 6.86 5.75
CA PHE A 155 -24.37 8.31 5.79
C PHE A 155 -24.79 8.85 4.42
N LEU A 156 -24.17 8.43 3.33
CA LEU A 156 -24.47 8.83 1.96
C LEU A 156 -25.93 8.53 1.56
N LYS A 157 -26.51 7.45 2.06
CA LYS A 157 -27.90 7.10 1.79
C LYS A 157 -28.91 8.14 2.32
N GLN A 158 -28.50 9.02 3.22
CA GLN A 158 -29.35 10.08 3.75
C GLN A 158 -29.35 11.32 2.87
N PHE A 159 -28.36 11.47 1.98
CA PHE A 159 -28.21 12.60 1.05
C PHE A 159 -28.60 12.17 -0.36
N ASN A 160 -29.90 12.14 -0.66
CA ASN A 160 -30.40 11.78 -1.98
C ASN A 160 -30.29 12.99 -2.93
N GLY A 161 -29.41 12.89 -3.96
CA GLY A 161 -29.51 13.67 -5.19
C GLY A 161 -28.46 14.74 -5.46
N ASP A 162 -27.51 15.03 -4.58
CA ASP A 162 -26.44 15.98 -4.86
C ASP A 162 -25.09 15.27 -4.98
N GLU A 163 -24.64 15.04 -6.23
CA GLU A 163 -23.37 14.36 -6.52
C GLU A 163 -22.16 15.10 -5.94
N ALA A 164 -22.19 16.45 -5.92
CA ALA A 164 -21.08 17.24 -5.38
C ALA A 164 -20.93 17.03 -3.86
N VAL A 165 -22.05 16.97 -3.14
CA VAL A 165 -22.06 16.69 -1.70
C VAL A 165 -21.58 15.25 -1.44
N GLN A 166 -22.04 14.27 -2.22
CA GLN A 166 -21.61 12.88 -2.07
C GLN A 166 -20.12 12.72 -2.30
N ASN A 167 -19.57 13.30 -3.37
CA ASN A 167 -18.12 13.25 -3.66
C ASN A 167 -17.31 13.93 -2.55
N SER A 168 -17.79 15.05 -2.01
CA SER A 168 -17.12 15.73 -0.89
C SER A 168 -17.08 14.86 0.37
N ILE A 169 -18.17 14.18 0.71
CA ILE A 169 -18.24 13.27 1.85
C ILE A 169 -17.27 12.09 1.67
N ILE A 170 -17.19 11.55 0.47
CA ILE A 170 -16.29 10.44 0.16
C ILE A 170 -14.83 10.87 0.33
N ILE A 171 -14.44 12.02 -0.22
CA ILE A 171 -13.08 12.56 -0.07
C ILE A 171 -12.76 12.83 1.41
N VAL A 172 -13.66 13.49 2.15
CA VAL A 172 -13.46 13.75 3.58
C VAL A 172 -13.33 12.45 4.37
N SER A 173 -14.12 11.42 4.04
CA SER A 173 -14.04 10.12 4.71
C SER A 173 -12.70 9.42 4.46
N SER A 174 -12.11 9.55 3.27
CA SER A 174 -10.79 8.98 2.97
C SER A 174 -9.70 9.62 3.84
N TYR A 175 -9.71 10.95 4.00
CA TYR A 175 -8.78 11.65 4.89
C TYR A 175 -8.95 11.23 6.36
N ILE A 176 -10.20 11.15 6.82
CA ILE A 176 -10.51 10.70 8.19
C ILE A 176 -10.00 9.28 8.41
N THR A 177 -10.24 8.38 7.45
CA THR A 177 -9.76 6.98 7.50
C THR A 177 -8.25 6.92 7.66
N PHE A 178 -7.53 7.65 6.79
CA PHE A 178 -6.07 7.65 6.82
C PHE A 178 -5.51 8.22 8.13
N ILE A 179 -6.03 9.37 8.59
CA ILE A 179 -5.56 10.04 9.81
C ILE A 179 -5.86 9.17 11.04
N LEU A 180 -7.05 8.60 11.14
CA LEU A 180 -7.41 7.71 12.24
C LEU A 180 -6.52 6.47 12.28
N ALA A 181 -6.30 5.83 11.12
CA ALA A 181 -5.45 4.67 11.00
C ALA A 181 -4.01 4.97 11.43
N GLN A 182 -3.40 5.96 10.78
CA GLN A 182 -1.97 6.24 10.88
C GLN A 182 -1.56 6.98 12.16
N SER A 183 -2.43 7.87 12.69
CA SER A 183 -2.05 8.76 13.79
C SER A 183 -2.63 8.36 15.15
N TYR A 184 -3.70 7.58 15.18
CA TYR A 184 -4.40 7.25 16.42
C TYR A 184 -4.42 5.75 16.74
N LEU A 185 -4.45 4.90 15.72
CA LEU A 185 -4.60 3.45 15.92
C LEU A 185 -3.32 2.66 15.59
N ASP A 186 -2.28 3.35 15.10
CA ASP A 186 -1.01 2.74 14.68
C ASP A 186 -1.18 1.55 13.71
N VAL A 187 -2.20 1.65 12.82
CA VAL A 187 -2.45 0.69 11.76
C VAL A 187 -2.18 1.32 10.38
N SER A 188 -2.06 0.51 9.33
CA SER A 188 -1.75 1.02 8.00
C SER A 188 -2.90 1.85 7.42
N GLY A 189 -2.71 3.18 7.35
CA GLY A 189 -3.63 4.11 6.71
C GLY A 189 -3.78 3.83 5.21
N VAL A 190 -2.72 3.37 4.55
CA VAL A 190 -2.73 3.02 3.12
C VAL A 190 -3.64 1.83 2.87
N ILE A 191 -3.48 0.74 3.64
CA ILE A 191 -4.34 -0.45 3.54
C ILE A 191 -5.80 -0.14 3.91
N ALA A 192 -6.01 0.79 4.84
CA ALA A 192 -7.36 1.20 5.22
C ALA A 192 -8.10 1.99 4.13
N LEU A 193 -7.38 2.63 3.20
CA LEU A 193 -7.97 3.37 2.08
C LEU A 193 -8.34 2.47 0.90
N VAL A 194 -7.60 1.41 0.67
CA VAL A 194 -7.82 0.42 -0.38
C VAL A 194 -8.96 -0.52 -0.04
#